data_5896959ab388156cf8b75b3569b9a52a
#
_entry.id   5896959ab388156cf8b75b3569b9a52a
#
_cell.length_a   1.000
_cell.length_b   1.000
_cell.length_c   1.000
_cell.angle_alpha   90.00
_cell.angle_beta   90.00
_cell.angle_gamma   90.00
#
_symmetry.space_group_name_H-M   'P 1'
#
loop_
_entity.id
_entity.type
_entity.pdbx_description
1 polymer ?
#
loop_
_entity_poly.entity_id
_entity_poly.type
_entity_poly.pdbx_seq_one_letter_code
_entity_poly.pdbx_strand_id
1 'polypeptide(L)'
;MECRRNYRRQTIKAFTMNIAVVTTLNKKLYKQYGYKFFETYNWPFDLIVYSEDLNDIPRTNIVIRSIFDEIPECEEFVNRNKHRPVSDDPRTGFLKDGVRFCYKVYAYTNEIITSEDYDGLICMDADSVFYKKIDAEWVKKHIHNDGSLMSYLGRGDKQYSECGFLYFNMKHPEVRGLAKDMQMMYNEDLIYNEKEQHDSYIWDIVRKRYEKKGVANKNLGDGKGGHVQARSILGPVYDHIKGPKRKKLMRSPEARV
;
A
#
# COMPACT_ATOMS: atom_id res chain seq x y z
N MET A 1 -22.42 60.89 -6.77
CA MET A 1 -22.67 59.51 -7.29
C MET A 1 -21.44 58.70 -7.09
N GLU A 2 -21.34 57.98 -5.98
CA GLU A 2 -20.22 57.09 -5.67
C GLU A 2 -20.54 55.67 -6.19
N CYS A 3 -19.77 55.23 -7.14
CA CYS A 3 -19.86 53.90 -7.72
C CYS A 3 -19.09 52.91 -6.82
N ARG A 4 -19.81 52.23 -5.91
CA ARG A 4 -19.24 51.15 -5.07
C ARG A 4 -19.03 49.91 -5.94
N ARG A 5 -17.78 49.63 -6.31
CA ARG A 5 -17.36 48.37 -6.93
C ARG A 5 -17.39 47.26 -5.88
N ASN A 6 -18.39 46.41 -5.96
CA ASN A 6 -18.46 45.16 -5.21
C ASN A 6 -17.45 44.17 -5.80
N TYR A 7 -16.25 44.07 -5.18
CA TYR A 7 -15.35 42.95 -5.41
C TYR A 7 -15.91 41.71 -4.69
N ARG A 8 -16.61 40.86 -5.40
CA ARG A 8 -16.83 39.47 -4.94
C ARG A 8 -15.48 38.79 -4.86
N ARG A 9 -14.96 38.56 -3.64
CA ARG A 9 -13.90 37.61 -3.38
C ARG A 9 -14.42 36.23 -3.77
N GLN A 10 -14.05 35.73 -4.93
CA GLN A 10 -14.13 34.33 -5.26
C GLN A 10 -13.18 33.62 -4.30
N THR A 11 -13.72 32.90 -3.34
CA THR A 11 -12.96 31.96 -2.48
C THR A 11 -12.50 30.86 -3.42
N ILE A 12 -11.23 30.89 -3.84
CA ILE A 12 -10.59 29.77 -4.51
C ILE A 12 -10.60 28.65 -3.48
N LYS A 13 -11.48 27.66 -3.65
CA LYS A 13 -11.40 26.41 -2.89
C LYS A 13 -10.01 25.84 -3.18
N ALA A 14 -9.14 25.81 -2.17
CA ALA A 14 -7.87 25.12 -2.27
C ALA A 14 -8.18 23.69 -2.70
N PHE A 15 -7.61 23.26 -3.82
CA PHE A 15 -7.78 21.92 -4.36
C PHE A 15 -7.06 20.96 -3.39
N THR A 16 -7.82 20.36 -2.48
CA THR A 16 -7.29 19.36 -1.56
C THR A 16 -7.30 18.01 -2.26
N MET A 17 -6.14 17.34 -2.33
CA MET A 17 -6.02 15.99 -2.89
C MET A 17 -6.98 15.03 -2.18
N ASN A 18 -7.75 14.28 -2.94
CA ASN A 18 -8.57 13.19 -2.43
C ASN A 18 -7.72 11.90 -2.34
N ILE A 19 -7.56 11.36 -1.14
CA ILE A 19 -6.66 10.24 -0.87
C ILE A 19 -7.44 9.12 -0.18
N ALA A 20 -7.19 7.87 -0.59
CA ALA A 20 -7.62 6.69 0.15
C ALA A 20 -6.43 5.88 0.66
N VAL A 21 -6.68 5.11 1.72
CA VAL A 21 -5.77 4.09 2.25
C VAL A 21 -6.38 2.72 1.98
N VAL A 22 -5.60 1.81 1.42
CA VAL A 22 -6.02 0.44 1.14
C VAL A 22 -5.18 -0.54 1.93
N THR A 23 -5.84 -1.50 2.55
CA THR A 23 -5.19 -2.61 3.25
C THR A 23 -5.95 -3.92 3.06
N THR A 24 -5.32 -5.02 3.41
CA THR A 24 -5.95 -6.34 3.41
C THR A 24 -5.69 -7.08 4.69
N LEU A 25 -6.69 -7.76 5.21
CA LEU A 25 -6.50 -8.76 6.25
C LEU A 25 -7.75 -9.63 6.38
N ASN A 26 -7.57 -10.81 6.93
CA ASN A 26 -8.67 -11.70 7.30
C ASN A 26 -8.97 -11.62 8.81
N LYS A 27 -10.06 -12.26 9.23
CA LYS A 27 -10.51 -12.29 10.63
C LYS A 27 -9.47 -12.84 11.61
N LYS A 28 -8.68 -13.82 11.16
CA LYS A 28 -7.58 -14.38 11.97
C LYS A 28 -6.50 -13.34 12.21
N LEU A 29 -6.03 -12.65 11.17
CA LEU A 29 -5.01 -11.61 11.27
C LEU A 29 -5.51 -10.38 12.02
N TYR A 30 -6.79 -10.01 11.84
CA TYR A 30 -7.43 -8.96 12.62
C TYR A 30 -7.32 -9.24 14.12
N LYS A 31 -7.71 -10.42 14.57
CA LYS A 31 -7.65 -10.83 15.99
C LYS A 31 -6.22 -10.90 16.54
N GLN A 32 -5.25 -11.26 15.69
CA GLN A 32 -3.87 -11.43 16.14
C GLN A 32 -3.12 -10.10 16.32
N TYR A 33 -3.32 -9.15 15.40
CA TYR A 33 -2.58 -7.87 15.40
C TYR A 33 -3.27 -6.73 14.65
N GLY A 34 -4.12 -7.02 13.66
CA GLY A 34 -4.73 -6.00 12.80
C GLY A 34 -5.63 -5.03 13.56
N TYR A 35 -6.22 -5.45 14.68
CA TYR A 35 -7.02 -4.56 15.53
C TYR A 35 -6.27 -3.29 15.92
N LYS A 36 -4.93 -3.35 16.10
CA LYS A 36 -4.08 -2.19 16.42
C LYS A 36 -4.05 -1.16 15.31
N PHE A 37 -4.05 -1.61 14.05
CA PHE A 37 -4.16 -0.73 12.90
C PHE A 37 -5.43 0.12 13.03
N PHE A 38 -6.57 -0.51 13.26
CA PHE A 38 -7.86 0.19 13.32
C PHE A 38 -8.01 1.05 14.57
N GLU A 39 -7.54 0.59 15.72
CA GLU A 39 -7.57 1.37 16.98
C GLU A 39 -6.72 2.64 16.88
N THR A 40 -5.60 2.59 16.17
CA THR A 40 -4.65 3.71 16.08
C THR A 40 -4.78 4.54 14.82
N TYR A 41 -5.49 4.07 13.79
CA TYR A 41 -5.69 4.82 12.54
C TYR A 41 -6.36 6.16 12.82
N ASN A 42 -5.67 7.26 12.52
CA ASN A 42 -6.11 8.62 12.83
C ASN A 42 -5.98 9.58 11.64
N TRP A 43 -5.68 9.06 10.46
CA TRP A 43 -5.61 9.85 9.24
C TRP A 43 -7.01 10.15 8.71
N PRO A 44 -7.24 11.33 8.09
CA PRO A 44 -8.56 11.76 7.62
C PRO A 44 -8.92 11.18 6.24
N PHE A 45 -8.26 10.11 5.82
CA PHE A 45 -8.46 9.49 4.51
C PHE A 45 -9.47 8.35 4.61
N ASP A 46 -10.19 8.10 3.53
CA ASP A 46 -11.03 6.90 3.41
C ASP A 46 -10.16 5.65 3.58
N LEU A 47 -10.68 4.69 4.35
CA LEU A 47 -9.99 3.43 4.61
C LEU A 47 -10.77 2.29 3.95
N ILE A 48 -10.16 1.68 2.94
CA ILE A 48 -10.70 0.56 2.18
C ILE A 48 -9.98 -0.72 2.63
N VAL A 49 -10.77 -1.69 3.07
CA VAL A 49 -10.27 -2.97 3.60
C VAL A 49 -10.81 -4.10 2.75
N TYR A 50 -9.92 -4.80 2.06
CA TYR A 50 -10.27 -6.03 1.37
C TYR A 50 -10.08 -7.23 2.30
N SER A 51 -11.08 -8.09 2.38
CA SER A 51 -11.04 -9.27 3.24
C SER A 51 -11.74 -10.47 2.64
N GLU A 52 -11.29 -11.65 3.01
CA GLU A 52 -11.92 -12.94 2.66
C GLU A 52 -13.14 -13.24 3.54
N ASP A 53 -13.11 -12.82 4.82
CA ASP A 53 -14.03 -13.30 5.86
C ASP A 53 -14.39 -12.26 6.94
N LEU A 54 -13.93 -11.02 6.80
CA LEU A 54 -14.19 -9.94 7.75
C LEU A 54 -15.30 -9.04 7.22
N ASN A 55 -16.45 -9.05 7.87
CA ASN A 55 -17.64 -8.34 7.42
C ASN A 55 -17.92 -7.07 8.22
N ASP A 56 -17.31 -6.92 9.40
CA ASP A 56 -17.54 -5.78 10.28
C ASP A 56 -16.25 -5.42 11.05
N ILE A 57 -16.00 -4.13 11.14
CA ILE A 57 -15.00 -3.53 12.03
C ILE A 57 -15.72 -2.40 12.77
N PRO A 58 -15.69 -2.36 14.11
CA PRO A 58 -16.45 -1.38 14.89
C PRO A 58 -15.84 0.03 14.77
N ARG A 59 -15.96 0.64 13.59
CA ARG A 59 -15.47 1.99 13.28
C ARG A 59 -16.22 2.60 12.11
N THR A 60 -16.46 3.90 12.18
CA THR A 60 -16.96 4.71 11.05
C THR A 60 -15.86 5.04 10.05
N ASN A 61 -16.20 5.35 8.82
CA ASN A 61 -15.29 5.69 7.71
C ASN A 61 -14.38 4.54 7.23
N ILE A 62 -14.86 3.30 7.37
CA ILE A 62 -14.22 2.12 6.78
C ILE A 62 -15.16 1.52 5.76
N VAL A 63 -14.63 1.26 4.57
CA VAL A 63 -15.29 0.46 3.53
C VAL A 63 -14.69 -0.92 3.53
N ILE A 64 -15.46 -1.93 3.92
CA ILE A 64 -15.03 -3.33 3.85
C ILE A 64 -15.55 -3.91 2.54
N ARG A 65 -14.66 -4.56 1.80
CA ARG A 65 -14.95 -5.22 0.52
C ARG A 65 -14.60 -6.69 0.60
N SER A 66 -15.50 -7.55 0.08
CA SER A 66 -15.20 -8.97 -0.10
C SER A 66 -14.21 -9.12 -1.26
N ILE A 67 -13.01 -9.64 -0.97
CA ILE A 67 -11.96 -9.71 -1.98
C ILE A 67 -12.32 -10.67 -3.11
N PHE A 68 -13.00 -11.77 -2.81
CA PHE A 68 -13.37 -12.77 -3.81
C PHE A 68 -14.59 -12.38 -4.62
N ASP A 69 -15.55 -11.63 -4.02
CA ASP A 69 -16.71 -11.15 -4.76
C ASP A 69 -16.36 -10.02 -5.73
N GLU A 70 -15.42 -9.13 -5.33
CA GLU A 70 -14.99 -8.01 -6.16
C GLU A 70 -13.84 -8.36 -7.12
N ILE A 71 -13.06 -9.38 -6.80
CA ILE A 71 -11.86 -9.77 -7.57
C ILE A 71 -11.81 -11.30 -7.72
N PRO A 72 -12.67 -11.89 -8.58
CA PRO A 72 -12.72 -13.33 -8.79
C PRO A 72 -11.37 -13.94 -9.18
N GLU A 73 -10.54 -13.20 -9.90
CA GLU A 73 -9.19 -13.62 -10.31
C GLU A 73 -8.29 -13.92 -9.09
N CYS A 74 -8.53 -13.25 -7.97
CA CYS A 74 -7.82 -13.55 -6.72
C CYS A 74 -8.17 -14.96 -6.21
N GLU A 75 -9.45 -15.30 -6.19
CA GLU A 75 -9.91 -16.63 -5.79
C GLU A 75 -9.41 -17.71 -6.75
N GLU A 76 -9.47 -17.46 -8.05
CA GLU A 76 -8.95 -18.36 -9.08
C GLU A 76 -7.45 -18.60 -8.89
N PHE A 77 -6.65 -17.56 -8.68
CA PHE A 77 -5.22 -17.69 -8.40
C PHE A 77 -4.96 -18.53 -7.15
N VAL A 78 -5.66 -18.24 -6.04
CA VAL A 78 -5.54 -19.01 -4.79
C VAL A 78 -5.87 -20.46 -5.02
N ASN A 79 -7.01 -20.77 -5.63
CA ASN A 79 -7.47 -22.13 -5.88
C ASN A 79 -6.49 -22.92 -6.77
N ARG A 80 -5.94 -22.28 -7.81
CA ARG A 80 -4.97 -22.88 -8.72
C ARG A 80 -3.62 -23.16 -8.06
N ASN A 81 -3.22 -22.33 -7.06
CA ASN A 81 -1.87 -22.34 -6.53
C ASN A 81 -1.72 -22.77 -5.07
N LYS A 82 -2.82 -22.93 -4.29
CA LYS A 82 -2.79 -23.30 -2.86
C LYS A 82 -2.07 -24.61 -2.53
N HIS A 83 -1.86 -25.47 -3.52
CA HIS A 83 -1.17 -26.75 -3.36
C HIS A 83 0.33 -26.68 -3.64
N ARG A 84 0.85 -25.54 -4.08
CA ARG A 84 2.29 -25.39 -4.33
C ARG A 84 3.07 -25.49 -3.00
N PRO A 85 4.15 -26.25 -2.99
CA PRO A 85 4.94 -26.42 -1.77
C PRO A 85 5.60 -25.09 -1.37
N VAL A 86 5.50 -24.76 -0.10
CA VAL A 86 6.19 -23.62 0.52
C VAL A 86 7.11 -24.18 1.59
N SER A 87 8.34 -23.68 1.68
CA SER A 87 9.28 -24.11 2.71
C SER A 87 8.81 -23.70 4.12
N ASP A 88 8.95 -24.60 5.07
CA ASP A 88 8.64 -24.37 6.49
C ASP A 88 9.70 -23.49 7.20
N ASP A 89 10.82 -23.16 6.55
CA ASP A 89 11.83 -22.26 7.13
C ASP A 89 11.22 -20.85 7.31
N PRO A 90 11.05 -20.37 8.55
CA PRO A 90 10.41 -19.08 8.83
C PRO A 90 11.21 -17.88 8.30
N ARG A 91 12.48 -18.07 7.91
CA ARG A 91 13.34 -17.00 7.38
C ARG A 91 13.28 -16.90 5.86
N THR A 92 12.98 -17.98 5.16
CA THR A 92 13.06 -18.07 3.69
C THR A 92 11.78 -18.58 3.04
N GLY A 93 10.91 -19.29 3.77
CA GLY A 93 9.68 -19.86 3.23
C GLY A 93 8.78 -18.82 2.57
N PHE A 94 8.67 -17.63 3.16
CA PHE A 94 7.87 -16.54 2.59
C PHE A 94 8.36 -16.07 1.20
N LEU A 95 9.64 -16.28 0.86
CA LEU A 95 10.19 -15.86 -0.44
C LEU A 95 9.52 -16.57 -1.62
N LYS A 96 8.97 -17.77 -1.37
CA LYS A 96 8.32 -18.64 -2.37
C LYS A 96 6.81 -18.77 -2.17
N ASP A 97 6.21 -17.99 -1.29
CA ASP A 97 4.81 -18.07 -0.95
C ASP A 97 3.97 -17.02 -1.70
N GLY A 98 3.78 -17.22 -3.00
CA GLY A 98 3.01 -16.31 -3.84
C GLY A 98 1.54 -16.19 -3.40
N VAL A 99 0.94 -17.28 -2.90
CA VAL A 99 -0.46 -17.29 -2.44
C VAL A 99 -0.63 -16.39 -1.22
N ARG A 100 0.29 -16.42 -0.27
CA ARG A 100 0.24 -15.56 0.93
C ARG A 100 0.15 -14.08 0.60
N PHE A 101 0.80 -13.64 -0.48
CA PHE A 101 0.91 -12.22 -0.82
C PHE A 101 -0.04 -11.77 -1.92
N CYS A 102 -0.73 -12.70 -2.62
CA CYS A 102 -1.61 -12.36 -3.73
C CYS A 102 -2.77 -11.44 -3.33
N TYR A 103 -3.38 -11.67 -2.17
CA TYR A 103 -4.50 -10.86 -1.65
C TYR A 103 -4.17 -9.37 -1.66
N LYS A 104 -3.01 -9.01 -1.14
CA LYS A 104 -2.54 -7.64 -1.11
C LYS A 104 -2.32 -7.06 -2.51
N VAL A 105 -1.74 -7.83 -3.40
CA VAL A 105 -1.51 -7.41 -4.78
C VAL A 105 -2.84 -7.18 -5.50
N TYR A 106 -3.76 -8.13 -5.43
CA TYR A 106 -5.07 -7.99 -6.06
C TYR A 106 -5.86 -6.81 -5.51
N ALA A 107 -5.90 -6.62 -4.18
CA ALA A 107 -6.59 -5.50 -3.56
C ALA A 107 -6.04 -4.14 -4.02
N TYR A 108 -4.73 -3.97 -4.00
CA TYR A 108 -4.09 -2.71 -4.38
C TYR A 108 -4.28 -2.41 -5.86
N THR A 109 -4.06 -3.39 -6.72
CA THR A 109 -4.18 -3.22 -8.16
C THR A 109 -5.63 -3.04 -8.59
N ASN A 110 -6.59 -3.72 -7.96
CA ASN A 110 -8.00 -3.52 -8.23
C ASN A 110 -8.41 -2.08 -7.92
N GLU A 111 -8.04 -1.56 -6.75
CA GLU A 111 -8.38 -0.19 -6.38
C GLU A 111 -7.73 0.83 -7.34
N ILE A 112 -6.49 0.60 -7.79
CA ILE A 112 -5.83 1.46 -8.79
C ILE A 112 -6.57 1.43 -10.14
N ILE A 113 -7.09 0.26 -10.55
CA ILE A 113 -7.74 0.09 -11.86
C ILE A 113 -9.15 0.67 -11.85
N THR A 114 -9.90 0.46 -10.78
CA THR A 114 -11.35 0.72 -10.73
C THR A 114 -11.72 2.07 -10.13
N SER A 115 -10.90 2.64 -9.25
CA SER A 115 -11.20 3.93 -8.62
C SER A 115 -10.88 5.11 -9.54
N GLU A 116 -11.86 6.03 -9.65
CA GLU A 116 -11.73 7.30 -10.39
C GLU A 116 -11.70 8.53 -9.47
N ASP A 117 -12.17 8.38 -8.24
CA ASP A 117 -12.43 9.48 -7.31
C ASP A 117 -11.19 9.98 -6.57
N TYR A 118 -10.11 9.19 -6.52
CA TYR A 118 -8.92 9.53 -5.75
C TYR A 118 -7.81 10.13 -6.63
N ASP A 119 -7.08 11.08 -6.05
CA ASP A 119 -5.85 11.66 -6.62
C ASP A 119 -4.62 10.87 -6.19
N GLY A 120 -4.69 10.23 -5.03
CA GLY A 120 -3.63 9.42 -4.45
C GLY A 120 -4.14 8.19 -3.71
N LEU A 121 -3.42 7.09 -3.83
CA LEU A 121 -3.73 5.85 -3.13
C LEU A 121 -2.54 5.43 -2.27
N ILE A 122 -2.76 5.28 -0.96
CA ILE A 122 -1.78 4.74 -0.01
C ILE A 122 -2.12 3.27 0.24
N CYS A 123 -1.20 2.39 -0.08
CA CYS A 123 -1.33 0.95 0.16
C CYS A 123 -0.45 0.54 1.34
N MET A 124 -1.02 -0.10 2.36
CA MET A 124 -0.33 -0.39 3.63
C MET A 124 -0.59 -1.80 4.14
N ASP A 125 0.41 -2.37 4.80
CA ASP A 125 0.23 -3.61 5.55
C ASP A 125 -0.57 -3.37 6.85
N ALA A 126 -1.51 -4.27 7.16
CA ALA A 126 -2.38 -4.16 8.33
C ALA A 126 -1.68 -4.39 9.69
N ASP A 127 -0.38 -4.73 9.70
CA ASP A 127 0.44 -4.76 10.92
C ASP A 127 1.17 -3.42 11.15
N SER A 128 0.46 -2.33 10.92
CA SER A 128 0.92 -0.95 11.16
C SER A 128 0.24 -0.32 12.37
N VAL A 129 0.93 0.62 13.02
CA VAL A 129 0.45 1.38 14.19
C VAL A 129 0.71 2.86 13.95
N PHE A 130 -0.30 3.70 14.11
CA PHE A 130 -0.25 5.11 13.78
C PHE A 130 0.05 5.96 15.02
N TYR A 131 0.94 6.94 14.89
CA TYR A 131 1.38 7.84 15.96
C TYR A 131 0.92 9.26 15.77
N LYS A 132 0.98 9.75 14.52
CA LYS A 132 0.64 11.13 14.18
C LYS A 132 -0.39 11.20 13.08
N LYS A 133 -1.34 12.11 13.23
CA LYS A 133 -2.25 12.50 12.16
C LYS A 133 -1.46 13.23 11.07
N ILE A 134 -1.74 12.86 9.82
CA ILE A 134 -1.30 13.59 8.63
C ILE A 134 -2.53 13.98 7.81
N ASP A 135 -2.37 14.94 6.92
CA ASP A 135 -3.39 15.41 6.00
C ASP A 135 -2.89 15.37 4.54
N ALA A 136 -3.74 15.76 3.62
CA ALA A 136 -3.43 15.77 2.19
C ALA A 136 -2.23 16.68 1.85
N GLU A 137 -2.09 17.81 2.55
CA GLU A 137 -0.96 18.73 2.35
C GLU A 137 0.37 18.09 2.80
N TRP A 138 0.34 17.35 3.90
CA TRP A 138 1.51 16.60 4.33
C TRP A 138 1.90 15.52 3.30
N VAL A 139 0.91 14.77 2.77
CA VAL A 139 1.16 13.77 1.71
C VAL A 139 1.73 14.43 0.47
N LYS A 140 1.13 15.54 0.02
CA LYS A 140 1.59 16.32 -1.13
C LYS A 140 3.04 16.78 -0.97
N LYS A 141 3.39 17.29 0.20
CA LYS A 141 4.73 17.79 0.49
C LYS A 141 5.80 16.70 0.57
N HIS A 142 5.47 15.56 1.20
CA HIS A 142 6.47 14.58 1.60
C HIS A 142 6.47 13.30 0.78
N ILE A 143 5.32 12.88 0.29
CA ILE A 143 5.12 11.58 -0.37
C ILE A 143 4.88 11.75 -1.87
N HIS A 144 3.89 12.58 -2.23
CA HIS A 144 3.51 12.80 -3.63
C HIS A 144 4.61 13.52 -4.42
N ASN A 145 4.63 13.29 -5.73
CA ASN A 145 5.38 14.04 -6.72
C ASN A 145 4.63 13.96 -8.04
N ASP A 146 4.25 15.09 -8.61
CA ASP A 146 3.43 15.18 -9.83
C ASP A 146 4.02 14.38 -11.01
N GLY A 147 5.35 14.37 -11.15
CA GLY A 147 6.07 13.66 -12.20
C GLY A 147 6.35 12.18 -11.89
N SER A 148 6.00 11.70 -10.71
CA SER A 148 6.26 10.30 -10.32
C SER A 148 4.99 9.47 -10.36
N LEU A 149 5.11 8.22 -10.85
CA LEU A 149 4.02 7.27 -10.87
C LEU A 149 3.70 6.75 -9.45
N MET A 150 4.75 6.42 -8.69
CA MET A 150 4.60 5.91 -7.33
C MET A 150 5.71 6.40 -6.40
N SER A 151 5.45 6.30 -5.08
CA SER A 151 6.47 6.42 -4.06
C SER A 151 6.64 5.11 -3.30
N TYR A 152 7.88 4.74 -3.03
CA TYR A 152 8.23 3.46 -2.43
C TYR A 152 9.40 3.56 -1.45
N LEU A 153 9.64 2.51 -0.66
CA LEU A 153 10.69 2.45 0.35
C LEU A 153 11.85 1.57 -0.15
N GLY A 154 12.79 2.16 -0.87
CA GLY A 154 13.97 1.45 -1.41
C GLY A 154 15.00 1.08 -0.33
N ARG A 155 15.54 -0.14 -0.44
CA ARG A 155 16.56 -0.69 0.47
C ARG A 155 17.95 -0.81 -0.17
N GLY A 156 18.17 -0.18 -1.32
CA GLY A 156 19.39 -0.28 -2.11
C GLY A 156 19.39 -1.49 -3.05
N ASP A 157 20.51 -1.66 -3.77
CA ASP A 157 20.57 -2.60 -4.90
C ASP A 157 20.57 -4.09 -4.49
N LYS A 158 20.91 -4.38 -3.24
CA LYS A 158 21.05 -5.76 -2.75
C LYS A 158 19.75 -6.32 -2.16
N GLN A 159 18.74 -5.51 -2.00
CA GLN A 159 17.46 -5.91 -1.40
C GLN A 159 16.29 -5.33 -2.18
N TYR A 160 15.18 -6.08 -2.23
CA TYR A 160 13.90 -5.56 -2.72
C TYR A 160 13.36 -4.45 -1.82
N SER A 161 12.53 -3.59 -2.39
CA SER A 161 11.88 -2.49 -1.68
C SER A 161 10.95 -3.00 -0.56
N GLU A 162 10.69 -2.19 0.45
CA GLU A 162 9.69 -2.48 1.49
C GLU A 162 8.31 -2.16 0.96
N CYS A 163 7.41 -3.15 0.89
CA CYS A 163 6.03 -3.00 0.41
C CYS A 163 4.99 -2.88 1.54
N GLY A 164 5.43 -2.70 2.78
CA GLY A 164 4.52 -2.32 3.89
C GLY A 164 3.95 -0.91 3.74
N PHE A 165 4.45 -0.15 2.76
CA PHE A 165 3.93 1.13 2.32
C PHE A 165 4.27 1.37 0.86
N LEU A 166 3.24 1.64 0.06
CA LEU A 166 3.35 2.15 -1.30
C LEU A 166 2.38 3.33 -1.45
N TYR A 167 2.75 4.31 -2.26
CA TYR A 167 1.86 5.38 -2.67
C TYR A 167 1.79 5.42 -4.19
N PHE A 168 0.59 5.58 -4.74
CA PHE A 168 0.36 5.70 -6.18
C PHE A 168 -0.25 7.06 -6.51
N ASN A 169 0.32 7.75 -7.50
CA ASN A 169 -0.27 8.94 -8.10
C ASN A 169 -1.35 8.50 -9.08
N MET A 170 -2.60 8.60 -8.68
CA MET A 170 -3.76 8.11 -9.45
C MET A 170 -4.02 8.92 -10.71
N LYS A 171 -3.41 10.12 -10.84
CA LYS A 171 -3.49 10.97 -12.03
C LYS A 171 -2.33 10.71 -13.03
N HIS A 172 -1.35 9.89 -12.67
CA HIS A 172 -0.28 9.53 -13.58
C HIS A 172 -0.79 8.62 -14.71
N PRO A 173 -0.51 8.91 -16.00
CA PRO A 173 -1.09 8.19 -17.14
C PRO A 173 -0.75 6.69 -17.13
N GLU A 174 0.40 6.29 -16.60
CA GLU A 174 0.87 4.91 -16.57
C GLU A 174 0.40 4.11 -15.34
N VAL A 175 -0.32 4.71 -14.37
CA VAL A 175 -0.61 4.04 -13.10
C VAL A 175 -1.51 2.81 -13.27
N ARG A 176 -2.53 2.92 -14.13
CA ARG A 176 -3.42 1.79 -14.43
C ARG A 176 -2.73 0.71 -15.26
N GLY A 177 -1.82 1.10 -16.15
CA GLY A 177 -0.97 0.17 -16.89
C GLY A 177 -0.09 -0.66 -15.97
N LEU A 178 0.60 -0.01 -15.04
CA LEU A 178 1.43 -0.67 -14.02
C LEU A 178 0.61 -1.66 -13.18
N ALA A 179 -0.59 -1.27 -12.74
CA ALA A 179 -1.46 -2.14 -11.95
C ALA A 179 -1.91 -3.38 -12.73
N LYS A 180 -2.28 -3.23 -14.01
CA LYS A 180 -2.63 -4.34 -14.90
C LYS A 180 -1.45 -5.28 -15.14
N ASP A 181 -0.25 -4.73 -15.38
CA ASP A 181 0.96 -5.55 -15.53
C ASP A 181 1.28 -6.33 -14.26
N MET A 182 1.03 -5.73 -13.09
CA MET A 182 1.18 -6.41 -11.80
C MET A 182 0.17 -7.53 -11.61
N GLN A 183 -1.12 -7.32 -11.95
CA GLN A 183 -2.14 -8.39 -11.91
C GLN A 183 -1.80 -9.52 -12.89
N MET A 184 -1.33 -9.19 -14.09
CA MET A 184 -0.94 -10.17 -15.10
C MET A 184 0.15 -11.12 -14.58
N MET A 185 1.10 -10.62 -13.76
CA MET A 185 2.12 -11.49 -13.13
C MET A 185 1.49 -12.63 -12.32
N TYR A 186 0.34 -12.40 -11.69
CA TYR A 186 -0.40 -13.39 -10.89
C TYR A 186 -1.41 -14.16 -11.74
N ASN A 187 -2.19 -13.50 -12.58
CA ASN A 187 -3.22 -14.13 -13.41
C ASN A 187 -2.65 -15.21 -14.33
N GLU A 188 -1.47 -14.95 -14.90
CA GLU A 188 -0.76 -15.86 -15.80
C GLU A 188 0.32 -16.70 -15.10
N ASP A 189 0.31 -16.75 -13.76
CA ASP A 189 1.30 -17.50 -12.96
C ASP A 189 2.77 -17.15 -13.25
N LEU A 190 3.05 -15.97 -13.85
CA LEU A 190 4.39 -15.52 -14.23
C LEU A 190 5.32 -15.33 -13.05
N ILE A 191 4.77 -15.06 -11.85
CA ILE A 191 5.55 -14.96 -10.62
C ILE A 191 6.39 -16.21 -10.34
N TYR A 192 5.94 -17.38 -10.79
CA TYR A 192 6.66 -18.65 -10.58
C TYR A 192 7.86 -18.84 -11.50
N ASN A 193 8.02 -18.00 -12.52
CA ASN A 193 9.22 -17.91 -13.34
C ASN A 193 10.28 -17.01 -12.69
N GLU A 194 9.93 -16.29 -11.64
CA GLU A 194 10.82 -15.36 -10.97
C GLU A 194 11.60 -16.03 -9.81
N LYS A 195 12.73 -15.41 -9.43
CA LYS A 195 13.57 -15.90 -8.34
C LYS A 195 12.81 -15.97 -7.01
N GLU A 196 11.94 -15.00 -6.73
CA GLU A 196 11.14 -14.92 -5.50
C GLU A 196 9.69 -14.58 -5.88
N GLN A 197 8.69 -15.05 -5.10
CA GLN A 197 7.28 -14.91 -5.43
C GLN A 197 6.52 -13.99 -4.46
N HIS A 198 7.18 -13.39 -3.48
CA HIS A 198 6.52 -12.45 -2.58
C HIS A 198 6.32 -11.07 -3.25
N ASP A 199 5.35 -10.34 -2.77
CA ASP A 199 4.91 -9.06 -3.32
C ASP A 199 6.02 -8.03 -3.53
N SER A 200 6.89 -7.84 -2.53
CA SER A 200 7.96 -6.84 -2.59
C SER A 200 8.93 -7.06 -3.76
N TYR A 201 9.25 -8.31 -4.04
CA TYR A 201 10.11 -8.66 -5.17
C TYR A 201 9.42 -8.44 -6.52
N ILE A 202 8.15 -8.85 -6.62
CA ILE A 202 7.38 -8.72 -7.87
C ILE A 202 7.08 -7.24 -8.16
N TRP A 203 6.72 -6.42 -7.15
CA TRP A 203 6.57 -4.97 -7.31
C TRP A 203 7.85 -4.32 -7.85
N ASP A 204 9.03 -4.71 -7.36
CA ASP A 204 10.29 -4.18 -7.86
C ASP A 204 10.56 -4.57 -9.32
N ILE A 205 10.20 -5.79 -9.73
CA ILE A 205 10.32 -6.22 -11.13
C ILE A 205 9.44 -5.35 -12.03
N VAL A 206 8.17 -5.21 -11.70
CA VAL A 206 7.22 -4.44 -12.52
C VAL A 206 7.61 -2.96 -12.52
N ARG A 207 7.87 -2.37 -11.34
CA ARG A 207 8.32 -0.97 -11.23
C ARG A 207 9.54 -0.68 -12.09
N LYS A 208 10.59 -1.53 -12.03
CA LYS A 208 11.82 -1.36 -12.81
C LYS A 208 11.60 -1.48 -14.31
N ARG A 209 10.59 -2.24 -14.77
CA ARG A 209 10.21 -2.26 -16.19
C ARG A 209 9.73 -0.88 -16.65
N TYR A 210 8.95 -0.18 -15.81
CA TYR A 210 8.47 1.20 -16.09
C TYR A 210 9.60 2.21 -16.02
N GLU A 211 10.50 2.10 -15.05
CA GLU A 211 11.69 2.96 -14.95
C GLU A 211 12.59 2.86 -16.20
N LYS A 212 12.76 1.65 -16.75
CA LYS A 212 13.47 1.45 -18.02
C LYS A 212 12.80 2.11 -19.22
N LYS A 213 11.48 2.34 -19.16
CA LYS A 213 10.71 3.11 -20.17
C LYS A 213 10.75 4.63 -19.90
N GLY A 214 11.49 5.09 -18.90
CA GLY A 214 11.62 6.51 -18.54
C GLY A 214 10.58 7.02 -17.54
N VAL A 215 9.75 6.13 -16.95
CA VAL A 215 8.77 6.52 -15.92
C VAL A 215 9.48 6.79 -14.61
N ALA A 216 9.29 7.98 -14.04
CA ALA A 216 9.89 8.36 -12.77
C ALA A 216 9.12 7.78 -11.58
N ASN A 217 9.85 7.41 -10.52
CA ASN A 217 9.32 7.02 -9.22
C ASN A 217 10.07 7.73 -8.10
N LYS A 218 9.40 7.96 -6.95
CA LYS A 218 9.99 8.64 -5.79
C LYS A 218 10.42 7.61 -4.74
N ASN A 219 11.71 7.50 -4.50
CA ASN A 219 12.24 6.68 -3.42
C ASN A 219 12.21 7.45 -2.09
N LEU A 220 11.46 6.96 -1.11
CA LEU A 220 11.37 7.48 0.26
C LEU A 220 12.35 6.79 1.21
N GLY A 221 12.99 5.70 0.77
CA GLY A 221 13.94 4.94 1.56
C GLY A 221 15.35 5.54 1.53
N ASP A 222 16.16 5.15 2.49
CA ASP A 222 17.57 5.61 2.64
C ASP A 222 18.58 4.71 1.91
N GLY A 223 18.11 3.72 1.16
CA GLY A 223 18.98 2.75 0.48
C GLY A 223 19.69 1.75 1.39
N LYS A 224 19.39 1.76 2.69
CA LYS A 224 19.97 0.84 3.67
C LYS A 224 19.00 -0.29 3.99
N GLY A 225 19.48 -1.50 4.12
CA GLY A 225 18.67 -2.66 4.47
C GLY A 225 17.97 -2.56 5.83
N GLY A 226 17.22 -3.59 6.19
CA GLY A 226 16.50 -3.67 7.46
C GLY A 226 15.20 -2.88 7.48
N HIS A 227 14.89 -2.21 8.59
CA HIS A 227 13.63 -1.50 8.80
C HIS A 227 13.66 -0.08 8.23
N VAL A 228 13.65 0.04 6.91
CA VAL A 228 13.77 1.31 6.17
C VAL A 228 12.63 2.28 6.48
N GLN A 229 11.41 1.77 6.70
CA GLN A 229 10.24 2.59 7.03
C GLN A 229 10.50 3.44 8.28
N ALA A 230 11.03 2.85 9.37
CA ALA A 230 11.31 3.57 10.62
C ALA A 230 12.36 4.69 10.47
N ARG A 231 13.22 4.60 9.46
CA ARG A 231 14.26 5.63 9.18
C ARG A 231 13.85 6.64 8.12
N SER A 232 12.74 6.39 7.43
CA SER A 232 12.19 7.30 6.41
C SER A 232 11.41 8.45 7.03
N ILE A 233 10.89 9.34 6.18
CA ILE A 233 9.97 10.42 6.59
C ILE A 233 8.68 9.87 7.24
N LEU A 234 8.37 8.59 7.06
CA LEU A 234 7.20 7.93 7.61
C LEU A 234 7.39 7.47 9.06
N GLY A 235 8.62 7.23 9.50
CA GLY A 235 8.91 6.68 10.83
C GLY A 235 8.33 7.46 12.01
N PRO A 236 8.33 8.82 12.01
CA PRO A 236 7.67 9.62 13.04
C PRO A 236 6.13 9.59 12.98
N VAL A 237 5.55 9.08 11.89
CA VAL A 237 4.10 9.13 11.61
C VAL A 237 3.41 7.82 11.97
N TYR A 238 3.98 6.71 11.56
CA TYR A 238 3.49 5.36 11.87
C TYR A 238 4.67 4.37 11.91
N ASP A 239 4.41 3.16 12.41
CA ASP A 239 5.37 2.06 12.39
C ASP A 239 4.76 0.79 11.80
N HIS A 240 5.54 0.07 11.02
CA HIS A 240 5.22 -1.24 10.52
C HIS A 240 5.80 -2.30 11.47
N ILE A 241 4.97 -2.89 12.33
CA ILE A 241 5.39 -3.80 13.41
C ILE A 241 5.70 -5.19 12.85
N LYS A 242 6.74 -5.28 12.02
CA LYS A 242 7.10 -6.44 11.24
C LYS A 242 7.65 -7.59 12.10
N GLY A 243 7.11 -8.77 11.87
CA GLY A 243 7.55 -10.01 12.48
C GLY A 243 6.95 -10.33 13.86
N PRO A 244 6.97 -11.60 14.30
CA PRO A 244 6.21 -12.06 15.45
C PRO A 244 6.55 -11.37 16.77
N LYS A 245 7.80 -11.00 16.98
CA LYS A 245 8.25 -10.32 18.21
C LYS A 245 7.71 -8.88 18.29
N ARG A 246 7.77 -8.12 17.17
CA ARG A 246 7.30 -6.73 17.11
C ARG A 246 5.77 -6.65 17.13
N LYS A 247 5.07 -7.62 16.55
CA LYS A 247 3.59 -7.67 16.55
C LYS A 247 2.96 -7.67 17.95
N LYS A 248 3.72 -8.05 18.98
CA LYS A 248 3.31 -7.94 20.39
C LYS A 248 3.46 -6.52 20.94
N LEU A 249 4.20 -5.65 20.27
CA LEU A 249 4.50 -4.29 20.69
C LEU A 249 3.56 -3.30 20.01
N MET A 250 3.52 -2.08 20.52
CA MET A 250 2.90 -0.92 19.84
C MET A 250 3.92 -0.10 19.06
N ARG A 251 5.20 -0.41 19.16
CA ARG A 251 6.30 0.29 18.50
C ARG A 251 7.50 -0.63 18.34
N SER A 252 8.15 -0.58 17.18
CA SER A 252 9.43 -1.25 16.96
C SER A 252 10.56 -0.52 17.71
N PRO A 253 11.60 -1.23 18.14
CA PRO A 253 12.78 -0.60 18.76
C PRO A 253 13.48 0.42 17.86
N GLU A 254 13.34 0.27 16.53
CA GLU A 254 13.93 1.15 15.53
C GLU A 254 13.10 2.41 15.25
N ALA A 255 11.83 2.44 15.65
CA ALA A 255 10.97 3.60 15.44
C ALA A 255 11.44 4.78 16.28
N ARG A 256 11.83 5.86 15.61
CA ARG A 256 12.24 7.11 16.24
C ARG A 256 11.01 7.92 16.63
N VAL A 257 11.03 8.44 17.84
CA VAL A 257 10.00 9.35 18.39
C VAL A 257 10.33 10.78 18.00
#